data_103c2a9cc495bc934b0116e21825f4c8
#
_entry.id   103c2a9cc495bc934b0116e21825f4c8
#
_cell.length_a   1.000
_cell.length_b   1.000
_cell.length_c   1.000
_cell.angle_alpha   90.00
_cell.angle_beta   90.00
_cell.angle_gamma   90.00
#
_symmetry.space_group_name_H-M   'P 1'
#
loop_
_entity.id
_entity.type
_entity.pdbx_description
1 polymer ?
#
loop_
_entity_poly.entity_id
_entity_poly.type
_entity_poly.pdbx_seq_one_letter_code
_entity_poly.pdbx_strand_id
1 'polypeptide(L)'
;DVKCSRHLNSLISEYGGRPIMWKTGHSHMKAKLKETGALLAGEFSGHICFGERWYGFDDALYSAARLLEIIGAESKSVSKLFEEFPVTFTTPEIKVNTTDAAKFAVMERLSKEGKFGDGTITAIDGIRVDYPDGWGLVRPSNTSPVLTLRFEADGQTALDRIQRLFREQLKEIDPKLVF
;
A
#
# COMPACT_ATOMS: atom_id res chain seq x y z
N ASP A 1 -2.28 -4.85 -0.05
CA ASP A 1 -2.28 -4.08 -1.30
C ASP A 1 -1.03 -3.19 -1.41
N VAL A 2 -0.81 -2.60 -2.59
CA VAL A 2 0.36 -1.73 -2.85
C VAL A 2 0.46 -0.48 -1.96
N LYS A 3 -0.59 -0.12 -1.24
CA LYS A 3 -0.62 1.01 -0.30
C LYS A 3 -0.19 0.62 1.12
N CYS A 4 -0.05 -0.66 1.39
CA CYS A 4 0.32 -1.15 2.72
C CYS A 4 1.80 -0.90 3.04
N SER A 5 2.11 -0.89 4.34
CA SER A 5 3.47 -0.73 4.85
C SER A 5 4.42 -1.79 4.29
N ARG A 6 5.66 -1.38 4.01
CA ARG A 6 6.74 -2.29 3.60
C ARG A 6 7.08 -3.32 4.68
N HIS A 7 6.82 -3.00 5.95
CA HIS A 7 7.09 -3.90 7.07
C HIS A 7 6.23 -5.15 7.06
N LEU A 8 5.07 -5.16 6.38
CA LEU A 8 4.28 -6.37 6.23
C LEU A 8 5.05 -7.51 5.57
N ASN A 9 5.93 -7.20 4.61
CA ASN A 9 6.73 -8.23 3.94
C ASN A 9 7.66 -8.95 4.92
N SER A 10 8.42 -8.21 5.73
CA SER A 10 9.34 -8.77 6.72
C SER A 10 8.60 -9.47 7.84
N LEU A 11 7.57 -8.83 8.42
CA LEU A 11 6.79 -9.38 9.52
C LEU A 11 6.08 -10.69 9.13
N ILE A 12 5.40 -10.73 7.99
CA ILE A 12 4.76 -11.97 7.54
C ILE A 12 5.79 -13.08 7.33
N SER A 13 6.97 -12.76 6.77
CA SER A 13 8.04 -13.74 6.55
C SER A 13 8.64 -14.24 7.86
N GLU A 14 8.81 -13.37 8.85
CA GLU A 14 9.32 -13.69 10.19
C GLU A 14 8.44 -14.72 10.90
N TYR A 15 7.11 -14.61 10.73
CA TYR A 15 6.14 -15.57 11.23
C TYR A 15 5.93 -16.79 10.31
N GLY A 16 6.81 -17.03 9.34
CA GLY A 16 6.79 -18.18 8.44
C GLY A 16 5.77 -18.09 7.30
N GLY A 17 5.13 -16.94 7.11
CA GLY A 17 4.22 -16.68 6.01
C GLY A 17 4.96 -16.31 4.72
N ARG A 18 4.22 -16.34 3.61
CA ARG A 18 4.71 -15.90 2.30
C ARG A 18 3.92 -14.66 1.85
N PRO A 19 4.48 -13.45 1.98
CA PRO A 19 3.79 -12.22 1.59
C PRO A 19 3.65 -12.10 0.08
N ILE A 20 2.52 -11.58 -0.37
CA ILE A 20 2.24 -11.27 -1.77
C ILE A 20 1.68 -9.85 -1.82
N MET A 21 2.39 -8.92 -2.46
CA MET A 21 1.87 -7.59 -2.76
C MET A 21 0.97 -7.65 -4.00
N TRP A 22 -0.22 -7.02 -3.95
CA TRP A 22 -1.16 -7.04 -5.06
C TRP A 22 -1.88 -5.72 -5.26
N LYS A 23 -2.71 -5.66 -6.30
CA LYS A 23 -3.51 -4.48 -6.67
C LYS A 23 -4.52 -4.12 -5.60
N THR A 24 -4.73 -2.81 -5.41
CA THR A 24 -5.82 -2.29 -4.57
C THR A 24 -7.19 -2.57 -5.20
N GLY A 25 -8.15 -2.94 -4.37
CA GLY A 25 -9.53 -3.20 -4.74
C GLY A 25 -9.99 -4.58 -4.28
N HIS A 26 -11.05 -4.64 -3.48
CA HIS A 26 -11.54 -5.87 -2.85
C HIS A 26 -11.80 -7.01 -3.86
N SER A 27 -12.19 -6.70 -5.09
CA SER A 27 -12.38 -7.71 -6.14
C SER A 27 -11.04 -8.34 -6.58
N HIS A 28 -10.00 -7.53 -6.72
CA HIS A 28 -8.65 -7.99 -7.05
C HIS A 28 -8.05 -8.82 -5.90
N MET A 29 -8.26 -8.37 -4.66
CA MET A 29 -7.79 -9.08 -3.47
C MET A 29 -8.46 -10.45 -3.32
N LYS A 30 -9.78 -10.54 -3.48
CA LYS A 30 -10.54 -11.81 -3.44
C LYS A 30 -10.11 -12.77 -4.55
N ALA A 31 -9.95 -12.26 -5.76
CA ALA A 31 -9.49 -13.08 -6.88
C ALA A 31 -8.09 -13.65 -6.62
N LYS A 32 -7.16 -12.82 -6.11
CA LYS A 32 -5.80 -13.24 -5.79
C LYS A 32 -5.73 -14.21 -4.61
N LEU A 33 -6.52 -13.99 -3.58
CA LEU A 33 -6.67 -14.91 -2.45
C LEU A 33 -7.08 -16.30 -2.93
N LYS A 34 -8.10 -16.38 -3.80
CA LYS A 34 -8.55 -17.65 -4.38
C LYS A 34 -7.51 -18.29 -5.30
N GLU A 35 -6.85 -17.51 -6.16
CA GLU A 35 -5.83 -17.98 -7.11
C GLU A 35 -4.64 -18.63 -6.38
N THR A 36 -4.19 -18.01 -5.29
CA THR A 36 -2.97 -18.44 -4.57
C THR A 36 -3.24 -19.38 -3.40
N GLY A 37 -4.50 -19.54 -2.99
CA GLY A 37 -4.85 -20.24 -1.76
C GLY A 37 -4.38 -19.49 -0.51
N ALA A 38 -4.20 -18.17 -0.59
CA ALA A 38 -3.77 -17.37 0.54
C ALA A 38 -4.80 -17.42 1.68
N LEU A 39 -4.32 -17.41 2.92
CA LEU A 39 -5.16 -17.52 4.12
C LEU A 39 -5.76 -16.19 4.54
N LEU A 40 -5.13 -15.07 4.12
CA LEU A 40 -5.54 -13.71 4.47
C LEU A 40 -5.18 -12.77 3.32
N ALA A 41 -6.06 -11.82 3.04
CA ALA A 41 -5.78 -10.69 2.19
C ALA A 41 -6.29 -9.40 2.83
N GLY A 42 -5.57 -8.30 2.67
CA GLY A 42 -5.92 -7.03 3.31
C GLY A 42 -5.53 -5.83 2.47
N GLU A 43 -6.32 -4.76 2.60
CA GLU A 43 -6.06 -3.46 2.00
C GLU A 43 -5.75 -2.41 3.07
N PHE A 44 -4.97 -1.42 2.71
CA PHE A 44 -4.72 -0.27 3.58
C PHE A 44 -6.01 0.43 4.04
N SER A 45 -7.06 0.39 3.22
CA SER A 45 -8.38 0.93 3.53
C SER A 45 -9.17 0.14 4.59
N GLY A 46 -8.65 -0.99 5.09
CA GLY A 46 -9.29 -1.80 6.12
C GLY A 46 -10.23 -2.89 5.57
N HIS A 47 -10.27 -3.12 4.27
CA HIS A 47 -10.92 -4.29 3.70
C HIS A 47 -10.08 -5.53 3.99
N ILE A 48 -10.64 -6.51 4.71
CA ILE A 48 -9.92 -7.72 5.13
C ILE A 48 -10.73 -8.96 4.76
N CYS A 49 -10.09 -9.88 4.04
CA CYS A 49 -10.68 -11.13 3.58
C CYS A 49 -9.92 -12.31 4.19
N PHE A 50 -10.59 -13.12 5.00
CA PHE A 50 -10.04 -14.36 5.55
C PHE A 50 -10.43 -15.55 4.66
N GLY A 51 -9.43 -16.26 4.13
CA GLY A 51 -9.62 -17.57 3.49
C GLY A 51 -9.49 -18.73 4.48
N GLU A 52 -8.82 -18.50 5.61
CA GLU A 52 -8.68 -19.47 6.70
C GLU A 52 -9.87 -19.34 7.66
N ARG A 53 -10.58 -20.45 7.89
CA ARG A 53 -11.79 -20.54 8.72
C ARG A 53 -12.94 -19.61 8.32
N TRP A 54 -12.90 -19.05 7.08
CA TRP A 54 -13.94 -18.18 6.51
C TRP A 54 -14.01 -18.29 4.98
N TYR A 55 -14.95 -17.61 4.37
CA TYR A 55 -15.31 -17.77 2.96
C TYR A 55 -14.52 -16.92 1.98
N GLY A 56 -13.55 -16.11 2.42
CA GLY A 56 -12.69 -15.31 1.56
C GLY A 56 -13.31 -14.02 1.03
N PHE A 57 -14.40 -13.54 1.61
CA PHE A 57 -14.96 -12.23 1.28
C PHE A 57 -14.59 -11.17 2.34
N ASP A 58 -14.80 -9.91 1.99
CA ASP A 58 -14.57 -8.76 2.87
C ASP A 58 -15.63 -8.72 3.97
N ASP A 59 -15.23 -8.96 5.22
CA ASP A 59 -16.13 -9.06 6.36
C ASP A 59 -15.54 -8.41 7.61
N ALA A 60 -16.04 -7.21 7.92
CA ALA A 60 -15.59 -6.44 9.06
C ALA A 60 -15.97 -7.09 10.41
N LEU A 61 -17.12 -7.73 10.49
CA LEU A 61 -17.57 -8.39 11.74
C LEU A 61 -16.70 -9.62 12.05
N TYR A 62 -16.43 -10.43 11.04
CA TYR A 62 -15.54 -11.56 11.20
C TYR A 62 -14.09 -11.10 11.52
N SER A 63 -13.61 -10.06 10.84
CA SER A 63 -12.28 -9.49 11.12
C SER A 63 -12.16 -8.97 12.54
N ALA A 64 -13.22 -8.32 13.06
CA ALA A 64 -13.28 -7.90 14.46
C ALA A 64 -13.26 -9.09 15.42
N ALA A 65 -14.01 -10.16 15.14
CA ALA A 65 -14.00 -11.38 15.95
C ALA A 65 -12.60 -12.03 15.97
N ARG A 66 -11.89 -12.08 14.84
CA ARG A 66 -10.51 -12.59 14.76
C ARG A 66 -9.52 -11.73 15.55
N LEU A 67 -9.68 -10.40 15.53
CA LEU A 67 -8.87 -9.50 16.37
C LEU A 67 -9.14 -9.75 17.86
N LEU A 68 -10.40 -9.91 18.26
CA LEU A 68 -10.76 -10.23 19.65
C LEU A 68 -10.22 -11.60 20.08
N GLU A 69 -10.19 -12.59 19.17
CA GLU A 69 -9.56 -13.90 19.45
C GLU A 69 -8.07 -13.73 19.78
N ILE A 70 -7.34 -12.93 19.00
CA ILE A 70 -5.92 -12.62 19.25
C ILE A 70 -5.75 -11.91 20.60
N ILE A 71 -6.51 -10.85 20.85
CA ILE A 71 -6.44 -10.08 22.10
C ILE A 71 -6.77 -10.96 23.31
N GLY A 72 -7.75 -11.85 23.20
CA GLY A 72 -8.17 -12.76 24.27
C GLY A 72 -7.16 -13.87 24.57
N ALA A 73 -6.33 -14.24 23.59
CA ALA A 73 -5.27 -15.24 23.76
C ALA A 73 -3.98 -14.65 24.38
N GLU A 74 -3.83 -13.33 24.32
CA GLU A 74 -2.64 -12.64 24.80
C GLU A 74 -2.78 -12.17 26.26
N SER A 75 -1.68 -12.22 27.01
CA SER A 75 -1.61 -11.66 28.37
C SER A 75 -1.28 -10.16 28.41
N LYS A 76 -0.95 -9.58 27.24
CA LYS A 76 -0.57 -8.18 27.09
C LYS A 76 -1.79 -7.31 26.82
N SER A 77 -1.72 -6.03 27.17
CA SER A 77 -2.72 -5.06 26.71
C SER A 77 -2.61 -4.84 25.20
N VAL A 78 -3.70 -4.40 24.58
CA VAL A 78 -3.73 -4.08 23.14
C VAL A 78 -2.62 -3.09 22.75
N SER A 79 -2.40 -2.05 23.57
CA SER A 79 -1.32 -1.09 23.34
C SER A 79 0.05 -1.76 23.28
N LYS A 80 0.31 -2.72 24.17
CA LYS A 80 1.57 -3.46 24.21
C LYS A 80 1.78 -4.36 22.98
N LEU A 81 0.71 -4.93 22.45
CA LEU A 81 0.78 -5.69 21.18
C LEU A 81 1.19 -4.81 20.02
N PHE A 82 0.66 -3.60 19.94
CA PHE A 82 0.97 -2.66 18.86
C PHE A 82 2.35 -1.98 19.00
N GLU A 83 2.93 -1.90 20.21
CA GLU A 83 4.29 -1.40 20.41
C GLU A 83 5.39 -2.27 19.77
N GLU A 84 5.07 -3.52 19.42
CA GLU A 84 6.01 -4.44 18.75
C GLU A 84 6.18 -4.12 17.24
N PHE A 85 5.28 -3.32 16.65
CA PHE A 85 5.40 -2.95 15.24
C PHE A 85 6.34 -1.75 15.05
N PRO A 86 7.12 -1.75 13.95
CA PRO A 86 8.00 -0.63 13.64
C PRO A 86 7.24 0.70 13.52
N VAL A 87 7.77 1.74 14.14
CA VAL A 87 7.24 3.10 13.98
C VAL A 87 7.77 3.70 12.68
N THR A 88 6.87 4.21 11.85
CA THR A 88 7.21 4.82 10.58
C THR A 88 6.59 6.22 10.44
N PHE A 89 7.22 7.05 9.61
CA PHE A 89 6.69 8.33 9.18
C PHE A 89 5.87 8.13 7.90
N THR A 90 4.60 8.49 7.93
CA THR A 90 3.69 8.25 6.81
C THR A 90 2.92 9.50 6.42
N THR A 91 2.57 9.62 5.14
CA THR A 91 1.56 10.59 4.72
C THR A 91 0.17 9.98 4.79
N PRO A 92 -0.88 10.78 4.96
CA PRO A 92 -2.21 10.37 4.53
C PRO A 92 -2.20 10.09 3.02
N GLU A 93 -3.30 9.55 2.50
CA GLU A 93 -3.50 9.43 1.06
C GLU A 93 -3.64 10.82 0.44
N ILE A 94 -2.73 11.18 -0.47
CA ILE A 94 -2.72 12.48 -1.17
C ILE A 94 -3.42 12.30 -2.50
N LYS A 95 -4.35 13.20 -2.83
CA LYS A 95 -5.10 13.20 -4.08
C LYS A 95 -4.66 14.36 -4.97
N VAL A 96 -4.21 14.04 -6.19
CA VAL A 96 -3.86 15.03 -7.20
C VAL A 96 -4.92 15.00 -8.29
N ASN A 97 -5.61 16.12 -8.47
CA ASN A 97 -6.68 16.24 -9.46
C ASN A 97 -6.13 16.13 -10.88
N THR A 98 -6.85 15.40 -11.71
CA THR A 98 -6.57 15.23 -13.14
C THR A 98 -7.88 14.92 -13.88
N THR A 99 -7.84 14.32 -15.04
CA THR A 99 -9.01 13.79 -15.74
C THR A 99 -8.91 12.28 -15.91
N ASP A 100 -10.02 11.62 -16.19
CA ASP A 100 -10.01 10.17 -16.39
C ASP A 100 -9.11 9.73 -17.55
N ALA A 101 -9.05 10.50 -18.63
CA ALA A 101 -8.13 10.23 -19.74
C ALA A 101 -6.68 10.55 -19.37
N ALA A 102 -6.42 11.68 -18.71
CA ALA A 102 -5.07 12.14 -18.41
C ALA A 102 -4.38 11.26 -17.33
N LYS A 103 -5.11 10.73 -16.34
CA LYS A 103 -4.48 9.90 -15.30
C LYS A 103 -3.75 8.68 -15.86
N PHE A 104 -4.30 8.03 -16.89
CA PHE A 104 -3.66 6.88 -17.52
C PHE A 104 -2.48 7.28 -18.40
N ALA A 105 -2.60 8.38 -19.15
CA ALA A 105 -1.50 8.93 -19.95
C ALA A 105 -0.31 9.37 -19.07
N VAL A 106 -0.58 9.99 -17.91
CA VAL A 106 0.45 10.34 -16.92
C VAL A 106 1.15 9.08 -16.43
N MET A 107 0.40 8.03 -16.07
CA MET A 107 0.98 6.78 -15.57
C MET A 107 1.82 6.08 -16.64
N GLU A 108 1.37 6.07 -17.89
CA GLU A 108 2.13 5.49 -19.00
C GLU A 108 3.45 6.23 -19.21
N ARG A 109 3.42 7.57 -19.24
CA ARG A 109 4.63 8.39 -19.35
C ARG A 109 5.56 8.19 -18.16
N LEU A 110 5.04 8.22 -16.94
CA LEU A 110 5.83 8.04 -15.73
C LEU A 110 6.49 6.65 -15.68
N SER A 111 5.82 5.62 -16.20
CA SER A 111 6.39 4.28 -16.33
C SER A 111 7.55 4.18 -17.31
N LYS A 112 7.53 5.00 -18.37
CA LYS A 112 8.56 4.99 -19.42
C LYS A 112 9.71 5.97 -19.16
N GLU A 113 9.40 7.14 -18.61
CA GLU A 113 10.29 8.29 -18.50
C GLU A 113 10.75 8.56 -17.06
N GLY A 114 10.05 8.03 -16.06
CA GLY A 114 10.28 8.31 -14.66
C GLY A 114 11.66 7.88 -14.16
N LYS A 115 12.33 8.77 -13.44
CA LYS A 115 13.68 8.59 -12.89
C LYS A 115 13.62 8.59 -11.38
N PHE A 116 13.62 7.41 -10.79
CA PHE A 116 13.48 7.23 -9.34
C PHE A 116 14.79 6.84 -8.64
N GLY A 117 15.93 7.13 -9.27
CA GLY A 117 17.26 6.84 -8.71
C GLY A 117 17.51 5.34 -8.56
N ASP A 118 17.98 4.93 -7.38
CA ASP A 118 18.30 3.55 -7.02
C ASP A 118 17.09 2.76 -6.45
N GLY A 119 15.90 3.33 -6.51
CA GLY A 119 14.69 2.68 -6.00
C GLY A 119 14.26 1.47 -6.84
N THR A 120 13.74 0.45 -6.17
CA THR A 120 13.15 -0.73 -6.81
C THR A 120 11.71 -0.45 -7.21
N ILE A 121 11.41 -0.51 -8.51
CA ILE A 121 10.08 -0.20 -9.05
C ILE A 121 9.21 -1.44 -9.09
N THR A 122 8.01 -1.32 -8.54
CA THR A 122 6.90 -2.27 -8.65
C THR A 122 5.73 -1.61 -9.37
N ALA A 123 5.37 -2.13 -10.56
CA ALA A 123 4.33 -1.57 -11.43
C ALA A 123 3.05 -2.43 -11.50
N ILE A 124 2.65 -3.03 -10.39
CA ILE A 124 1.46 -3.90 -10.31
C ILE A 124 0.16 -3.08 -10.38
N ASP A 125 0.14 -1.92 -9.68
CA ASP A 125 -1.01 -1.01 -9.62
C ASP A 125 -0.49 0.42 -9.43
N GLY A 126 -0.22 1.09 -10.53
CA GLY A 126 0.52 2.33 -10.54
C GLY A 126 2.03 2.10 -10.47
N ILE A 127 2.76 3.03 -9.90
CA ILE A 127 4.21 2.95 -9.69
C ILE A 127 4.50 3.09 -8.21
N ARG A 128 4.94 2.01 -7.60
CA ARG A 128 5.52 1.99 -6.27
C ARG A 128 7.03 1.86 -6.39
N VAL A 129 7.75 2.68 -5.66
CA VAL A 129 9.22 2.66 -5.63
C VAL A 129 9.67 2.46 -4.20
N ASP A 130 10.33 1.35 -3.94
CA ASP A 130 10.86 0.99 -2.63
C ASP A 130 12.37 1.33 -2.56
N TYR A 131 12.75 2.04 -1.49
CA TYR A 131 14.13 2.40 -1.12
C TYR A 131 14.51 1.69 0.17
N PRO A 132 15.81 1.64 0.54
CA PRO A 132 16.24 1.04 1.82
C PRO A 132 15.55 1.63 3.05
N ASP A 133 15.20 2.94 3.02
CA ASP A 133 14.68 3.73 4.12
C ASP A 133 13.22 4.19 3.96
N GLY A 134 12.50 3.69 2.93
CA GLY A 134 11.09 4.06 2.73
C GLY A 134 10.57 3.71 1.34
N TRP A 135 9.38 4.15 1.02
CA TRP A 135 8.77 3.97 -0.30
C TRP A 135 7.82 5.11 -0.66
N GLY A 136 7.59 5.27 -1.95
CA GLY A 136 6.56 6.15 -2.51
C GLY A 136 5.69 5.43 -3.53
N LEU A 137 4.44 5.83 -3.63
CA LEU A 137 3.47 5.29 -4.57
C LEU A 137 2.75 6.43 -5.27
N VAL A 138 2.54 6.27 -6.57
CA VAL A 138 1.55 7.02 -7.37
C VAL A 138 0.74 6.03 -8.19
N ARG A 139 -0.57 6.15 -8.15
CA ARG A 139 -1.49 5.28 -8.89
C ARG A 139 -2.72 6.03 -9.40
N PRO A 140 -3.33 5.61 -10.52
CA PRO A 140 -4.59 6.16 -10.95
C PRO A 140 -5.70 5.65 -10.04
N SER A 141 -6.59 6.53 -9.58
CA SER A 141 -7.78 6.11 -8.83
C SER A 141 -8.73 5.31 -9.75
N ASN A 142 -9.31 4.24 -9.22
CA ASN A 142 -10.29 3.43 -9.95
C ASN A 142 -11.67 4.12 -10.04
N THR A 143 -11.98 5.01 -9.08
CA THR A 143 -13.34 5.56 -8.89
C THR A 143 -13.44 7.06 -9.11
N SER A 144 -12.31 7.76 -9.24
CA SER A 144 -12.27 9.23 -9.31
C SER A 144 -11.22 9.70 -10.31
N PRO A 145 -11.37 10.92 -10.90
CA PRO A 145 -10.41 11.49 -11.82
C PRO A 145 -9.20 12.12 -11.08
N VAL A 146 -8.52 11.31 -10.26
CA VAL A 146 -7.35 11.72 -9.49
C VAL A 146 -6.22 10.70 -9.60
N LEU A 147 -5.00 11.16 -9.41
CA LEU A 147 -3.89 10.32 -8.98
C LEU A 147 -3.88 10.25 -7.45
N THR A 148 -3.66 9.08 -6.92
CA THR A 148 -3.52 8.83 -5.48
C THR A 148 -2.06 8.56 -5.18
N LEU A 149 -1.51 9.30 -4.21
CA LEU A 149 -0.14 9.12 -3.75
C LEU A 149 -0.12 8.76 -2.28
N ARG A 150 0.89 7.98 -1.89
CA ARG A 150 1.19 7.67 -0.51
C ARG A 150 2.67 7.43 -0.32
N PHE A 151 3.18 7.81 0.85
CA PHE A 151 4.60 7.69 1.20
C PHE A 151 4.76 7.16 2.62
N GLU A 152 5.81 6.39 2.84
CA GLU A 152 6.22 5.88 4.14
C GLU A 152 7.75 5.81 4.20
N ALA A 153 8.33 6.18 5.33
CA ALA A 153 9.78 6.12 5.54
C ALA A 153 10.12 5.90 7.01
N ASP A 154 11.37 5.53 7.29
CA ASP A 154 11.89 5.31 8.63
C ASP A 154 12.13 6.63 9.39
N GLY A 155 12.18 7.76 8.67
CA GLY A 155 12.41 9.08 9.24
C GLY A 155 11.89 10.20 8.35
N GLN A 156 11.69 11.38 8.95
CA GLN A 156 11.15 12.55 8.24
C GLN A 156 12.02 12.97 7.05
N THR A 157 13.34 12.93 7.19
CA THR A 157 14.29 13.32 6.11
C THR A 157 14.13 12.40 4.89
N ALA A 158 13.99 11.10 5.10
CA ALA A 158 13.77 10.13 4.03
C ALA A 158 12.38 10.34 3.39
N LEU A 159 11.34 10.58 4.20
CA LEU A 159 9.99 10.87 3.73
C LEU A 159 9.97 12.10 2.82
N ASP A 160 10.62 13.18 3.23
CA ASP A 160 10.70 14.44 2.47
C ASP A 160 11.48 14.26 1.16
N ARG A 161 12.57 13.51 1.19
CA ARG A 161 13.38 13.18 0.01
C ARG A 161 12.56 12.40 -1.01
N ILE A 162 11.85 11.36 -0.58
CA ILE A 162 11.03 10.53 -1.47
C ILE A 162 9.88 11.35 -2.06
N GLN A 163 9.16 12.12 -1.25
CA GLN A 163 8.10 12.99 -1.74
C GLN A 163 8.61 14.00 -2.77
N ARG A 164 9.77 14.63 -2.53
CA ARG A 164 10.37 15.59 -3.46
C ARG A 164 10.66 14.94 -4.80
N LEU A 165 11.23 13.72 -4.81
CA LEU A 165 11.54 13.00 -6.04
C LEU A 165 10.25 12.74 -6.85
N PHE A 166 9.18 12.30 -6.21
CA PHE A 166 7.90 12.09 -6.89
C PHE A 166 7.28 13.40 -7.42
N ARG A 167 7.41 14.51 -6.67
CA ARG A 167 6.97 15.84 -7.15
C ARG A 167 7.71 16.27 -8.41
N GLU A 168 9.01 16.09 -8.43
CA GLU A 168 9.86 16.41 -9.59
C GLU A 168 9.42 15.60 -10.81
N GLN A 169 9.27 14.29 -10.66
CA GLN A 169 8.87 13.41 -11.74
C GLN A 169 7.46 13.71 -12.28
N LEU A 170 6.50 13.97 -11.42
CA LEU A 170 5.15 14.36 -11.85
C LEU A 170 5.14 15.70 -12.52
N LYS A 171 5.89 16.69 -12.01
CA LYS A 171 6.02 18.02 -12.60
C LYS A 171 6.68 18.01 -14.00
N GLU A 172 7.65 17.13 -14.23
CA GLU A 172 8.25 16.93 -15.55
C GLU A 172 7.23 16.41 -16.58
N ILE A 173 6.28 15.58 -16.15
CA ILE A 173 5.22 15.05 -17.02
C ILE A 173 4.13 16.08 -17.28
N ASP A 174 3.61 16.71 -16.23
CA ASP A 174 2.63 17.79 -16.30
C ASP A 174 2.82 18.77 -15.12
N PRO A 175 3.21 20.02 -15.38
CA PRO A 175 3.41 21.04 -14.34
C PRO A 175 2.19 21.35 -13.47
N LYS A 176 0.99 20.90 -13.88
CA LYS A 176 -0.25 21.05 -13.10
C LYS A 176 -0.43 19.99 -12.02
N LEU A 177 0.34 18.91 -12.07
CA LEU A 177 0.30 17.84 -11.07
C LEU A 177 1.10 18.25 -9.82
N VAL A 178 0.44 18.91 -8.89
CA VAL A 178 1.05 19.48 -7.68
C VAL A 178 0.43 18.83 -6.43
N PHE A 179 1.27 18.49 -5.45
CA PHE A 179 0.87 18.00 -4.11
C PHE A 179 1.82 18.46 -3.00
#